data_e08789e8cfcf89384e2160b6316a13f4
#
_entry.id   e08789e8cfcf89384e2160b6316a13f4
#
_cell.length_a   1.000
_cell.length_b   1.000
_cell.length_c   1.000
_cell.angle_alpha   90.00
_cell.angle_beta   90.00
_cell.angle_gamma   90.00
#
_symmetry.space_group_name_H-M   'P 1'
#
loop_
_entity.id
_entity.type
_entity.pdbx_description
1 polymer ?
#
loop_
_entity_poly.entity_id
_entity_poly.type
_entity_poly.pdbx_seq_one_letter_code
_entity_poly.pdbx_strand_id
1 'polypeptide(L)'
;IYVSASGRHNFLFDGGSTDIKSAGQYRVYPALRAMGCKYIDCIFISHTDNDHISAVMELIKMCNDTFSIGSIVMPDIKGKENIEAYMKLVDMADKAGINVCYAVRGYTFTVGELDIKCIHPCAGYDYEDSNDYSAVYCISYKKFSMLMTGDAESRAEDCLINDINKERAANVDIKDE
;
A
#
# COMPACT_ATOMS: atom_id res chain seq x y z
N ILE A 1 -6.25 -6.83 0.46
CA ILE A 1 -6.20 -7.55 1.77
C ILE A 1 -6.57 -6.58 2.89
N TYR A 2 -7.44 -7.00 3.81
CA TYR A 2 -7.82 -6.23 5.00
C TYR A 2 -7.09 -6.73 6.24
N VAL A 3 -6.54 -5.82 7.02
CA VAL A 3 -5.86 -6.10 8.29
C VAL A 3 -6.50 -5.25 9.40
N SER A 4 -6.90 -5.89 10.49
CA SER A 4 -7.38 -5.19 11.69
C SER A 4 -6.42 -5.45 12.85
N ALA A 5 -5.86 -4.38 13.41
CA ALA A 5 -4.94 -4.44 14.54
C ALA A 5 -5.63 -4.01 15.83
N SER A 6 -5.55 -4.85 16.86
CA SER A 6 -6.11 -4.59 18.20
C SER A 6 -7.61 -4.23 18.21
N GLY A 7 -8.37 -4.59 17.17
CA GLY A 7 -9.79 -4.30 17.00
C GLY A 7 -10.15 -2.81 16.87
N ARG A 8 -9.16 -1.94 16.70
CA ARG A 8 -9.34 -0.47 16.63
C ARG A 8 -8.79 0.14 15.36
N HIS A 9 -7.74 -0.42 14.79
CA HIS A 9 -7.07 0.10 13.59
C HIS A 9 -7.32 -0.83 12.41
N ASN A 10 -7.70 -0.25 11.31
CA ASN A 10 -8.12 -0.95 10.10
C ASN A 10 -7.30 -0.49 8.91
N PHE A 11 -6.69 -1.43 8.24
CA PHE A 11 -5.84 -1.19 7.08
C PHE A 11 -6.33 -1.99 5.90
N LEU A 12 -6.25 -1.40 4.72
CA LEU A 12 -6.52 -2.08 3.46
C LEU A 12 -5.25 -2.04 2.61
N PHE A 13 -4.88 -3.17 2.03
CA PHE A 13 -3.80 -3.26 1.05
C PHE A 13 -4.41 -3.60 -0.28
N ASP A 14 -4.32 -2.67 -1.23
CA ASP A 14 -4.99 -2.69 -2.52
C ASP A 14 -6.50 -2.97 -2.41
N GLY A 15 -7.16 -2.85 -3.52
CA GLY A 15 -8.57 -3.19 -3.64
C GLY A 15 -9.05 -2.88 -5.03
N GLY A 16 -9.23 -3.91 -5.81
CA GLY A 16 -9.72 -3.78 -7.17
C GLY A 16 -10.08 -5.13 -7.78
N SER A 17 -10.56 -5.08 -9.01
CA SER A 17 -10.83 -6.23 -9.85
C SER A 17 -11.07 -5.76 -11.28
N THR A 18 -10.54 -6.52 -12.25
CA THR A 18 -10.90 -6.36 -13.67
C THR A 18 -12.15 -7.17 -14.01
N ASP A 19 -12.42 -8.25 -13.29
CA ASP A 19 -13.49 -9.20 -13.61
C ASP A 19 -14.83 -8.82 -12.98
N ILE A 20 -14.80 -8.13 -11.83
CA ILE A 20 -15.99 -7.81 -11.04
C ILE A 20 -16.27 -6.30 -11.14
N LYS A 21 -17.35 -5.95 -11.84
CA LYS A 21 -17.81 -4.57 -11.85
C LYS A 21 -18.25 -4.12 -10.47
N SER A 22 -17.82 -2.91 -10.10
CA SER A 22 -18.18 -2.29 -8.82
C SER A 22 -17.83 -3.18 -7.61
N ALA A 23 -16.62 -3.77 -7.65
CA ALA A 23 -16.13 -4.63 -6.58
C ALA A 23 -16.08 -3.91 -5.23
N GLY A 24 -15.77 -2.62 -5.21
CA GLY A 24 -15.81 -1.77 -4.01
C GLY A 24 -17.19 -1.72 -3.39
N GLN A 25 -18.19 -1.38 -4.21
CA GLN A 25 -19.57 -1.20 -3.76
C GLN A 25 -20.23 -2.52 -3.33
N TYR A 26 -20.02 -3.60 -4.09
CA TYR A 26 -20.80 -4.83 -3.90
C TYR A 26 -20.03 -5.95 -3.19
N ARG A 27 -18.73 -5.80 -2.95
CA ARG A 27 -17.91 -6.81 -2.28
C ARG A 27 -17.14 -6.23 -1.11
N VAL A 28 -16.26 -5.25 -1.35
CA VAL A 28 -15.34 -4.75 -0.33
C VAL A 28 -16.09 -3.97 0.75
N TYR A 29 -16.91 -3.01 0.39
CA TYR A 29 -17.65 -2.21 1.36
C TYR A 29 -18.62 -3.06 2.22
N PRO A 30 -19.46 -3.94 1.66
CA PRO A 30 -20.29 -4.81 2.48
C PRO A 30 -19.50 -5.72 3.42
N ALA A 31 -18.34 -6.25 2.98
CA ALA A 31 -17.47 -7.06 3.81
C ALA A 31 -16.89 -6.24 4.99
N LEU A 32 -16.39 -5.04 4.73
CA LEU A 32 -15.92 -4.12 5.76
C LEU A 32 -17.02 -3.81 6.77
N ARG A 33 -18.23 -3.54 6.29
CA ARG A 33 -19.40 -3.26 7.16
C ARG A 33 -19.79 -4.46 8.00
N ALA A 34 -19.76 -5.67 7.44
CA ALA A 34 -20.04 -6.91 8.16
C ALA A 34 -19.01 -7.18 9.27
N MET A 35 -17.76 -6.77 9.06
CA MET A 35 -16.70 -6.82 10.07
C MET A 35 -16.74 -5.64 11.07
N GLY A 36 -17.74 -4.75 10.97
CA GLY A 36 -17.90 -3.59 11.85
C GLY A 36 -16.96 -2.43 11.52
N CYS A 37 -16.23 -2.47 10.41
CA CYS A 37 -15.34 -1.40 10.00
C CYS A 37 -16.15 -0.18 9.52
N LYS A 38 -15.98 0.94 10.19
CA LYS A 38 -16.56 2.25 9.82
C LYS A 38 -15.49 3.26 9.43
N TYR A 39 -14.25 2.98 9.76
CA TYR A 39 -13.09 3.83 9.48
C TYR A 39 -11.91 2.99 9.08
N ILE A 40 -11.32 3.31 7.94
CA ILE A 40 -10.04 2.75 7.50
C ILE A 40 -8.97 3.77 7.84
N ASP A 41 -8.03 3.42 8.72
CA ASP A 41 -6.95 4.31 9.14
C ASP A 41 -6.04 4.63 7.95
N CYS A 42 -5.67 3.63 7.17
CA CYS A 42 -4.86 3.81 5.98
C CYS A 42 -5.14 2.74 4.92
N ILE A 43 -5.13 3.16 3.66
CA ILE A 43 -5.09 2.27 2.50
C ILE A 43 -3.68 2.33 1.90
N PHE A 44 -3.02 1.19 1.81
CA PHE A 44 -1.72 1.04 1.18
C PHE A 44 -1.91 0.53 -0.25
N ILE A 45 -1.42 1.28 -1.22
CA ILE A 45 -1.48 0.95 -2.64
C ILE A 45 -0.11 0.43 -3.07
N SER A 46 -0.09 -0.74 -3.71
CA SER A 46 1.12 -1.28 -4.31
C SER A 46 1.45 -0.55 -5.61
N HIS A 47 0.51 -0.49 -6.54
CA HIS A 47 0.59 0.23 -7.82
C HIS A 47 -0.80 0.60 -8.31
N THR A 48 -0.91 1.28 -9.44
CA THR A 48 -2.18 1.90 -9.85
C THR A 48 -2.92 1.18 -10.98
N ASP A 49 -2.66 -0.10 -11.17
CA ASP A 49 -3.43 -0.90 -12.11
C ASP A 49 -4.86 -1.12 -11.60
N ASN A 50 -5.78 -1.27 -12.54
CA ASN A 50 -7.22 -1.22 -12.23
C ASN A 50 -7.69 -2.32 -11.27
N ASP A 51 -7.08 -3.48 -11.31
CA ASP A 51 -7.35 -4.60 -10.40
C ASP A 51 -6.82 -4.38 -8.98
N HIS A 52 -5.99 -3.35 -8.78
CA HIS A 52 -5.49 -2.94 -7.46
C HIS A 52 -6.20 -1.71 -6.90
N ILE A 53 -6.73 -0.81 -7.73
CA ILE A 53 -7.31 0.46 -7.24
C ILE A 53 -8.79 0.69 -7.54
N SER A 54 -9.43 -0.10 -8.42
CA SER A 54 -10.82 0.18 -8.82
C SER A 54 -11.80 0.20 -7.66
N ALA A 55 -11.69 -0.75 -6.72
CA ALA A 55 -12.53 -0.77 -5.54
C ALA A 55 -12.15 0.34 -4.53
N VAL A 56 -10.87 0.72 -4.46
CA VAL A 56 -10.43 1.86 -3.63
C VAL A 56 -11.07 3.15 -4.10
N MET A 57 -11.07 3.41 -5.41
CA MET A 57 -11.75 4.58 -6.00
C MET A 57 -13.26 4.59 -5.70
N GLU A 58 -13.89 3.41 -5.66
CA GLU A 58 -15.29 3.30 -5.27
C GLU A 58 -15.48 3.58 -3.78
N LEU A 59 -14.62 3.06 -2.90
CA LEU A 59 -14.67 3.33 -1.47
C LEU A 59 -14.51 4.83 -1.16
N ILE A 60 -13.64 5.55 -1.86
CA ILE A 60 -13.49 7.01 -1.73
C ILE A 60 -14.83 7.71 -2.00
N LYS A 61 -15.56 7.32 -3.06
CA LYS A 61 -16.88 7.89 -3.38
C LYS A 61 -17.96 7.55 -2.35
N MET A 62 -17.74 6.51 -1.56
CA MET A 62 -18.69 6.06 -0.52
C MET A 62 -18.43 6.69 0.84
N CYS A 63 -17.37 7.48 0.99
CA CYS A 63 -17.10 8.22 2.21
C CYS A 63 -18.25 9.16 2.57
N ASN A 64 -18.73 9.09 3.82
CA ASN A 64 -19.80 9.87 4.38
C ASN A 64 -19.70 9.85 5.92
N ASP A 65 -20.71 10.37 6.63
CA ASP A 65 -20.74 10.40 8.10
C ASP A 65 -20.67 9.02 8.79
N THR A 66 -20.89 7.93 8.04
CA THR A 66 -20.94 6.57 8.59
C THR A 66 -19.77 5.68 8.14
N PHE A 67 -18.98 6.13 7.17
CA PHE A 67 -17.79 5.44 6.65
C PHE A 67 -16.78 6.45 6.14
N SER A 68 -15.53 6.33 6.57
CA SER A 68 -14.47 7.25 6.17
C SER A 68 -13.11 6.54 6.06
N ILE A 69 -12.18 7.22 5.37
CA ILE A 69 -10.81 6.81 5.13
C ILE A 69 -9.90 7.93 5.63
N GLY A 70 -8.91 7.60 6.46
CA GLY A 70 -7.99 8.56 7.05
C GLY A 70 -6.90 8.99 6.08
N SER A 71 -6.22 8.03 5.47
CA SER A 71 -5.14 8.31 4.54
C SER A 71 -4.98 7.23 3.48
N ILE A 72 -4.27 7.57 2.42
CA ILE A 72 -3.82 6.65 1.37
C ILE A 72 -2.31 6.77 1.27
N VAL A 73 -1.59 5.66 1.27
CA VAL A 73 -0.15 5.59 1.01
C VAL A 73 0.05 4.99 -0.37
N MET A 74 0.76 5.70 -1.22
CA MET A 74 1.08 5.30 -2.61
C MET A 74 2.60 5.20 -2.79
N PRO A 75 3.11 4.41 -3.74
CA PRO A 75 4.53 4.45 -4.08
C PRO A 75 4.93 5.84 -4.60
N ASP A 76 6.11 6.32 -4.19
CA ASP A 76 6.71 7.53 -4.76
C ASP A 76 7.35 7.18 -6.12
N ILE A 77 6.63 7.43 -7.19
CA ILE A 77 7.03 7.10 -8.57
C ILE A 77 7.52 8.35 -9.31
N LYS A 78 8.47 9.08 -8.74
CA LYS A 78 8.99 10.35 -9.28
C LYS A 78 9.17 10.34 -10.80
N GLY A 79 8.59 11.35 -11.46
CA GLY A 79 8.61 11.48 -12.92
C GLY A 79 7.64 10.57 -13.68
N LYS A 80 6.87 9.74 -12.97
CA LYS A 80 5.83 8.87 -13.53
C LYS A 80 4.42 9.25 -13.04
N GLU A 81 4.30 10.40 -12.36
CA GLU A 81 3.05 10.92 -11.81
C GLU A 81 2.02 11.28 -12.91
N ASN A 82 2.44 11.27 -14.17
CA ASN A 82 1.56 11.49 -15.33
C ASN A 82 0.78 10.24 -15.76
N ILE A 83 0.90 9.14 -15.04
CA ILE A 83 0.05 7.98 -15.26
C ILE A 83 -1.38 8.38 -14.88
N GLU A 84 -2.30 8.31 -15.83
CA GLU A 84 -3.68 8.78 -15.68
C GLU A 84 -4.38 8.21 -14.43
N ALA A 85 -4.21 6.92 -14.18
CA ALA A 85 -4.81 6.24 -13.03
C ALA A 85 -4.27 6.78 -11.69
N TYR A 86 -2.96 7.06 -11.61
CA TYR A 86 -2.29 7.63 -10.45
C TYR A 86 -2.84 9.02 -10.13
N MET A 87 -2.82 9.91 -11.12
CA MET A 87 -3.33 11.27 -10.97
C MET A 87 -4.81 11.31 -10.62
N LYS A 88 -5.60 10.41 -11.21
CA LYS A 88 -7.02 10.29 -10.91
C LYS A 88 -7.28 9.87 -9.46
N LEU A 89 -6.51 8.91 -8.94
CA LEU A 89 -6.65 8.47 -7.55
C LEU A 89 -6.30 9.60 -6.58
N VAL A 90 -5.21 10.32 -6.84
CA VAL A 90 -4.78 11.48 -6.05
C VAL A 90 -5.85 12.58 -6.06
N ASP A 91 -6.36 12.95 -7.24
CA ASP A 91 -7.42 13.97 -7.38
C ASP A 91 -8.70 13.58 -6.64
N MET A 92 -9.07 12.30 -6.70
CA MET A 92 -10.24 11.80 -5.98
C MET A 92 -10.06 11.84 -4.47
N ALA A 93 -8.88 11.48 -3.98
CA ALA A 93 -8.54 11.53 -2.56
C ALA A 93 -8.56 12.97 -2.04
N ASP A 94 -7.92 13.90 -2.77
CA ASP A 94 -7.90 15.32 -2.44
C ASP A 94 -9.31 15.93 -2.36
N LYS A 95 -10.16 15.67 -3.36
CA LYS A 95 -11.56 16.12 -3.36
C LYS A 95 -12.39 15.56 -2.20
N ALA A 96 -12.02 14.39 -1.70
CA ALA A 96 -12.67 13.75 -0.55
C ALA A 96 -12.05 14.17 0.78
N GLY A 97 -11.01 15.01 0.79
CA GLY A 97 -10.29 15.43 1.99
C GLY A 97 -9.45 14.31 2.62
N ILE A 98 -9.08 13.29 1.84
CA ILE A 98 -8.27 12.17 2.28
C ILE A 98 -6.79 12.50 2.04
N ASN A 99 -5.97 12.38 3.08
CA ASN A 99 -4.54 12.66 2.98
C ASN A 99 -3.82 11.60 2.15
N VAL A 100 -2.99 12.01 1.19
CA VAL A 100 -2.15 11.12 0.39
C VAL A 100 -0.70 11.26 0.82
N CYS A 101 -0.09 10.15 1.19
CA CYS A 101 1.32 10.03 1.53
C CYS A 101 2.05 9.21 0.47
N TYR A 102 3.34 9.47 0.30
CA TYR A 102 4.16 8.76 -0.68
C TYR A 102 5.23 7.94 0.05
N ALA A 103 5.34 6.68 -0.32
CA ALA A 103 6.25 5.73 0.28
C ALA A 103 7.35 5.31 -0.69
N VAL A 104 8.57 5.32 -0.18
CA VAL A 104 9.74 4.67 -0.77
C VAL A 104 10.33 3.71 0.25
N ARG A 105 11.32 2.93 -0.15
CA ARG A 105 12.10 2.09 0.77
C ARG A 105 12.50 2.87 2.02
N GLY A 106 12.19 2.30 3.18
CA GLY A 106 12.45 2.90 4.49
C GLY A 106 11.28 3.66 5.10
N TYR A 107 10.22 3.97 4.32
CA TYR A 107 8.98 4.49 4.90
C TYR A 107 8.41 3.47 5.89
N THR A 108 8.05 3.94 7.08
CA THR A 108 7.49 3.09 8.13
C THR A 108 6.24 3.73 8.71
N PHE A 109 5.21 2.93 8.88
CA PHE A 109 3.99 3.28 9.57
C PHE A 109 3.85 2.36 10.79
N THR A 110 3.80 2.95 11.99
CA THR A 110 3.72 2.20 13.25
C THR A 110 2.47 2.57 14.03
N VAL A 111 1.75 1.57 14.51
CA VAL A 111 0.63 1.75 15.43
C VAL A 111 0.62 0.63 16.49
N GLY A 112 0.89 0.98 17.73
CA GLY A 112 1.06 0.02 18.81
C GLY A 112 2.19 -0.96 18.51
N GLU A 113 1.88 -2.24 18.44
CA GLU A 113 2.84 -3.31 18.13
C GLU A 113 2.83 -3.71 16.63
N LEU A 114 2.09 -2.99 15.80
CA LEU A 114 2.06 -3.21 14.35
C LEU A 114 3.01 -2.24 13.66
N ASP A 115 3.94 -2.80 12.90
CA ASP A 115 4.82 -2.06 11.99
C ASP A 115 4.54 -2.45 10.56
N ILE A 116 4.42 -1.45 9.69
CA ILE A 116 4.28 -1.60 8.23
C ILE A 116 5.44 -0.84 7.61
N LYS A 117 6.41 -1.56 7.06
CA LYS A 117 7.61 -0.98 6.45
C LYS A 117 7.55 -1.15 4.95
N CYS A 118 7.67 -0.06 4.21
CA CYS A 118 7.91 -0.10 2.76
C CYS A 118 9.37 -0.48 2.50
N ILE A 119 9.60 -1.54 1.74
CA ILE A 119 10.93 -2.02 1.38
C ILE A 119 11.24 -1.87 -0.12
N HIS A 120 10.26 -1.45 -0.90
CA HIS A 120 10.34 -1.12 -2.33
C HIS A 120 9.20 -0.14 -2.67
N PRO A 121 9.34 0.78 -3.64
CA PRO A 121 10.48 0.98 -4.54
C PRO A 121 11.67 1.65 -3.86
N CYS A 122 12.86 1.40 -4.42
CA CYS A 122 14.07 2.08 -3.99
C CYS A 122 14.09 3.50 -4.56
N ALA A 123 14.47 4.47 -3.75
CA ALA A 123 14.57 5.87 -4.19
C ALA A 123 15.59 6.00 -5.33
N GLY A 124 15.19 6.68 -6.40
CA GLY A 124 16.06 6.99 -7.53
C GLY A 124 16.20 5.89 -8.60
N TYR A 125 15.51 4.76 -8.45
CA TYR A 125 15.41 3.78 -9.53
C TYR A 125 14.36 4.22 -10.56
N ASP A 126 14.69 4.04 -11.84
CA ASP A 126 13.77 4.26 -12.95
C ASP A 126 13.44 2.90 -13.57
N TYR A 127 12.22 2.42 -13.29
CA TYR A 127 11.70 1.19 -13.83
C TYR A 127 10.91 1.47 -15.11
N GLU A 128 10.94 0.55 -16.06
CA GLU A 128 10.23 0.70 -17.33
C GLU A 128 8.77 0.26 -17.21
N ASP A 129 8.50 -0.73 -16.35
CA ASP A 129 7.18 -1.31 -16.14
C ASP A 129 6.51 -0.76 -14.87
N SER A 130 5.18 -0.57 -14.92
CA SER A 130 4.39 -0.11 -13.76
C SER A 130 4.43 -1.12 -12.61
N ASN A 131 4.50 -2.42 -12.92
CA ASN A 131 4.57 -3.49 -11.94
C ASN A 131 5.86 -3.42 -11.11
N ASP A 132 6.98 -3.07 -11.77
CA ASP A 132 8.26 -2.89 -11.10
C ASP A 132 8.30 -1.69 -10.13
N TYR A 133 7.31 -0.77 -10.20
CA TYR A 133 7.11 0.27 -9.19
C TYR A 133 6.23 -0.17 -8.01
N SER A 134 5.74 -1.41 -8.00
CA SER A 134 4.89 -1.90 -6.91
C SER A 134 5.52 -1.66 -5.55
N ALA A 135 4.82 -0.97 -4.67
CA ALA A 135 5.26 -0.85 -3.30
C ALA A 135 5.18 -2.20 -2.60
N VAL A 136 6.30 -2.66 -2.06
CA VAL A 136 6.39 -3.88 -1.27
C VAL A 136 6.40 -3.51 0.20
N TYR A 137 5.44 -4.04 0.94
CA TYR A 137 5.29 -3.80 2.37
C TYR A 137 5.58 -5.04 3.19
N CYS A 138 6.46 -4.88 4.17
CA CYS A 138 6.68 -5.86 5.23
C CYS A 138 5.83 -5.45 6.44
N ILE A 139 4.90 -6.30 6.83
CA ILE A 139 4.00 -6.09 7.96
C ILE A 139 4.47 -6.99 9.08
N SER A 140 4.72 -6.41 10.26
CA SER A 140 5.16 -7.13 11.46
C SER A 140 4.25 -6.84 12.63
N TYR A 141 3.82 -7.88 13.33
CA TYR A 141 3.07 -7.79 14.56
C TYR A 141 3.55 -8.88 15.53
N LYS A 142 4.23 -8.49 16.59
CA LYS A 142 4.86 -9.45 17.54
C LYS A 142 5.80 -10.43 16.82
N LYS A 143 5.43 -11.70 16.80
CA LYS A 143 6.17 -12.78 16.12
C LYS A 143 5.65 -13.09 14.73
N PHE A 144 4.58 -12.43 14.30
CA PHE A 144 4.00 -12.59 12.95
C PHE A 144 4.65 -11.59 12.00
N SER A 145 4.98 -12.06 10.81
CA SER A 145 5.40 -11.19 9.70
C SER A 145 4.75 -11.65 8.41
N MET A 146 4.41 -10.69 7.57
CA MET A 146 3.81 -10.92 6.25
C MET A 146 4.41 -9.97 5.25
N LEU A 147 4.65 -10.45 4.05
CA LEU A 147 5.12 -9.66 2.92
C LEU A 147 3.97 -9.46 1.93
N MET A 148 3.75 -8.21 1.53
CA MET A 148 2.80 -7.80 0.51
C MET A 148 3.61 -7.26 -0.67
N THR A 149 3.65 -8.00 -1.77
CA THR A 149 4.52 -7.70 -2.91
C THR A 149 3.86 -6.88 -4.00
N GLY A 150 2.51 -6.77 -3.95
CA GLY A 150 1.79 -6.29 -5.14
C GLY A 150 2.13 -7.18 -6.33
N ASP A 151 2.30 -6.57 -7.49
CA ASP A 151 2.69 -7.24 -8.73
C ASP A 151 4.16 -6.98 -9.07
N ALA A 152 5.00 -6.83 -8.04
CA ALA A 152 6.45 -6.67 -8.22
C ALA A 152 7.00 -7.84 -9.03
N GLU A 153 7.68 -7.54 -10.14
CA GLU A 153 8.28 -8.51 -11.05
C GLU A 153 9.78 -8.67 -10.83
N SER A 154 10.44 -9.42 -11.71
CA SER A 154 11.82 -9.86 -11.52
C SER A 154 12.82 -8.72 -11.29
N ARG A 155 12.66 -7.55 -11.91
CA ARG A 155 13.56 -6.40 -11.68
C ARG A 155 13.41 -5.83 -10.28
N ALA A 156 12.18 -5.73 -9.77
CA ALA A 156 11.90 -5.31 -8.42
C ALA A 156 12.41 -6.35 -7.41
N GLU A 157 12.23 -7.64 -7.68
CA GLU A 157 12.73 -8.74 -6.86
C GLU A 157 14.25 -8.73 -6.78
N ASP A 158 14.95 -8.58 -7.91
CA ASP A 158 16.41 -8.49 -7.97
C ASP A 158 16.93 -7.29 -7.15
N CYS A 159 16.26 -6.14 -7.25
CA CYS A 159 16.60 -4.96 -6.47
C CYS A 159 16.44 -5.24 -4.96
N LEU A 160 15.32 -5.85 -4.54
CA LEU A 160 15.05 -6.21 -3.16
C LEU A 160 16.11 -7.18 -2.60
N ILE A 161 16.44 -8.24 -3.35
CA ILE A 161 17.43 -9.24 -2.95
C ILE A 161 18.80 -8.60 -2.79
N ASN A 162 19.22 -7.78 -3.75
CA ASN A 162 20.50 -7.10 -3.71
C ASN A 162 20.61 -6.17 -2.50
N ASP A 163 19.56 -5.42 -2.20
CA ASP A 163 19.57 -4.49 -1.08
C ASP A 163 19.53 -5.20 0.28
N ILE A 164 18.74 -6.27 0.40
CA ILE A 164 18.74 -7.12 1.60
C ILE A 164 20.13 -7.73 1.85
N ASN A 165 20.80 -8.18 0.80
CA ASN A 165 22.15 -8.75 0.90
C ASN A 165 23.18 -7.70 1.32
N LYS A 166 23.10 -6.46 0.81
CA LYS A 166 23.94 -5.34 1.24
C LYS A 166 23.74 -5.01 2.71
N GLU A 167 22.48 -4.93 3.17
CA GLU A 167 22.17 -4.66 4.57
C GLU A 167 22.67 -5.78 5.51
N ARG A 168 22.59 -7.05 5.08
CA ARG A 168 23.13 -8.18 5.84
C ARG A 168 24.66 -8.12 5.94
N ALA A 169 25.35 -7.83 4.83
CA ALA A 169 26.80 -7.68 4.81
C ALA A 169 27.25 -6.55 5.75
N ALA A 170 26.63 -5.37 5.65
CA ALA A 170 26.94 -4.24 6.52
C ALA A 170 26.71 -4.52 8.03
N ASN A 171 25.71 -5.35 8.36
CA ASN A 171 25.44 -5.73 9.76
C ASN A 171 26.38 -6.82 10.30
N VAL A 172 27.08 -7.55 9.45
CA VAL A 172 28.11 -8.54 9.85
C VAL A 172 29.37 -7.82 10.25
N ASP A 173 29.80 -6.81 9.49
CA ASP A 173 31.02 -6.03 9.77
C ASP A 173 30.97 -5.24 11.08
N ILE A 174 29.77 -4.96 11.64
CA ILE A 174 29.61 -4.23 12.91
C ILE A 174 29.72 -5.16 14.15
N LYS A 175 29.66 -6.48 13.96
CA LYS A 175 29.70 -7.44 15.09
C LYS A 175 31.08 -7.98 15.39
N ASP A 176 32.08 -7.66 14.59
CA ASP A 176 33.47 -8.14 14.73
C ASP A 176 34.43 -7.04 15.27
N GLU A 177 33.92 -5.90 15.76
CA GLU A 177 34.63 -4.88 16.53
C GLU A 177 34.15 -4.90 18.01
#